data_3aead4c529bb0ab1802107cf80244f4b
#
_entry.id   3aead4c529bb0ab1802107cf80244f4b
#
_cell.length_a   1.000
_cell.length_b   1.000
_cell.length_c   1.000
_cell.angle_alpha   90.00
_cell.angle_beta   90.00
_cell.angle_gamma   90.00
#
_symmetry.space_group_name_H-M   'P 1'
#
loop_
_entity.id
_entity.type
_entity.pdbx_description
1 polymer ?
#
loop_
_entity_poly.entity_id
_entity_poly.type
_entity_poly.pdbx_seq_one_letter_code
_entity_poly.pdbx_strand_id
1 'polypeptide(L)'
;FSPAGQNIKFFLDKVSSAVALLLLSPLFVYIAWRVKRDSPGPVFFRQERIGYLGQPFWMYKFRTMYVNAEENGPSLSSEDDPRVTPFGRVMRKYRLDELPQFWNVLKGDMSLVGPRPERKYFIDEIVKTAPYYYLLHNVRPGITSLGMVKYGYAASVDKMVERMEYDILYYENMSLTLDLTILIYTVKTV
;
A
#
# COMPACT_ATOMS: atom_id res chain seq x y z
N PHE A 1 -14.31 -11.94 11.82
CA PHE A 1 -14.87 -10.57 11.89
C PHE A 1 -16.35 -10.62 11.52
N SER A 2 -17.25 -10.19 12.42
CA SER A 2 -18.68 -10.18 12.13
C SER A 2 -19.01 -9.18 11.01
N PRO A 3 -20.10 -9.37 10.24
CA PRO A 3 -20.51 -8.40 9.22
C PRO A 3 -20.71 -6.98 9.78
N ALA A 4 -21.25 -6.86 11.00
CA ALA A 4 -21.39 -5.58 11.70
C ALA A 4 -20.00 -4.95 11.99
N GLY A 5 -19.05 -5.74 12.45
CA GLY A 5 -17.67 -5.28 12.69
C GLY A 5 -16.98 -4.80 11.41
N GLN A 6 -17.19 -5.47 10.28
CA GLN A 6 -16.65 -5.03 8.98
C GLN A 6 -17.24 -3.67 8.56
N ASN A 7 -18.53 -3.46 8.77
CA ASN A 7 -19.19 -2.18 8.45
C ASN A 7 -18.66 -1.05 9.33
N ILE A 8 -18.45 -1.31 10.63
CA ILE A 8 -17.87 -0.33 11.56
C ILE A 8 -16.44 0.01 11.12
N LYS A 9 -15.61 -0.99 10.86
CA LYS A 9 -14.25 -0.79 10.34
C LYS A 9 -14.25 0.08 9.08
N PHE A 10 -15.07 -0.28 8.10
CA PHE A 10 -15.17 0.43 6.83
C PHE A 10 -15.60 1.90 7.01
N PHE A 11 -16.53 2.17 7.92
CA PHE A 11 -16.94 3.53 8.26
C PHE A 11 -15.80 4.32 8.92
N LEU A 12 -15.12 3.72 9.90
CA LEU A 12 -13.99 4.34 10.60
C LEU A 12 -12.83 4.63 9.63
N ASP A 13 -12.50 3.70 8.74
CA ASP A 13 -11.48 3.86 7.72
C ASP A 13 -11.77 5.07 6.83
N LYS A 14 -13.02 5.21 6.35
CA LYS A 14 -13.43 6.35 5.51
C LYS A 14 -13.37 7.67 6.23
N VAL A 15 -13.91 7.74 7.45
CA VAL A 15 -13.89 8.97 8.25
C VAL A 15 -12.46 9.39 8.56
N SER A 16 -11.63 8.45 9.03
CA SER A 16 -10.22 8.73 9.32
C SER A 16 -9.45 9.19 8.08
N SER A 17 -9.73 8.58 6.92
CA SER A 17 -9.08 8.96 5.66
C SER A 17 -9.52 10.34 5.17
N ALA A 18 -10.80 10.70 5.31
CA ALA A 18 -11.29 12.03 4.98
C ALA A 18 -10.64 13.10 5.86
N VAL A 19 -10.55 12.86 7.17
CA VAL A 19 -9.87 13.74 8.13
C VAL A 19 -8.38 13.85 7.79
N ALA A 20 -7.70 12.73 7.50
CA ALA A 20 -6.29 12.72 7.11
C ALA A 20 -6.05 13.55 5.84
N LEU A 21 -6.85 13.37 4.79
CA LEU A 21 -6.74 14.15 3.55
C LEU A 21 -6.91 15.65 3.79
N LEU A 22 -7.86 16.04 4.65
CA LEU A 22 -8.10 17.44 4.99
C LEU A 22 -6.89 18.03 5.75
N LEU A 23 -6.46 17.37 6.82
CA LEU A 23 -5.36 17.85 7.68
C LEU A 23 -4.01 17.84 6.95
N LEU A 24 -3.75 16.86 6.09
CA LEU A 24 -2.51 16.75 5.32
C LEU A 24 -2.53 17.55 4.02
N SER A 25 -3.63 18.25 3.69
CA SER A 25 -3.74 19.01 2.43
C SER A 25 -2.60 20.02 2.21
N PRO A 26 -2.09 20.78 3.22
CA PRO A 26 -0.94 21.67 3.02
C PRO A 26 0.34 20.88 2.69
N LEU A 27 0.53 19.71 3.32
CA LEU A 27 1.66 18.84 3.05
C LEU A 27 1.58 18.29 1.61
N PHE A 28 0.39 17.93 1.13
CA PHE A 28 0.19 17.48 -0.25
C PHE A 28 0.61 18.55 -1.26
N VAL A 29 0.26 19.82 -1.03
CA VAL A 29 0.68 20.94 -1.87
C VAL A 29 2.20 21.07 -1.87
N TYR A 30 2.83 21.03 -0.71
CA TYR A 30 4.30 21.09 -0.59
C TYR A 30 4.97 19.92 -1.32
N ILE A 31 4.52 18.68 -1.12
CA ILE A 31 5.07 17.50 -1.79
C ILE A 31 4.87 17.62 -3.31
N ALA A 32 3.69 18.03 -3.78
CA ALA A 32 3.42 18.22 -5.20
C ALA A 32 4.39 19.21 -5.86
N TRP A 33 4.64 20.32 -5.21
CA TRP A 33 5.61 21.32 -5.64
C TRP A 33 7.03 20.76 -5.69
N ARG A 34 7.46 20.02 -4.65
CA ARG A 34 8.78 19.38 -4.59
C ARG A 34 8.97 18.33 -5.67
N VAL A 35 7.98 17.46 -5.91
CA VAL A 35 8.01 16.44 -6.97
C VAL A 35 8.17 17.06 -8.34
N LYS A 36 7.47 18.18 -8.60
CA LYS A 36 7.58 18.91 -9.87
C LYS A 36 8.97 19.54 -10.09
N ARG A 37 9.63 19.97 -8.99
CA ARG A 37 10.99 20.52 -9.05
C ARG A 37 12.07 19.45 -9.14
N ASP A 38 11.81 18.27 -8.61
CA ASP A 38 12.77 17.17 -8.54
C ASP A 38 12.98 16.51 -9.90
N SER A 39 11.90 16.32 -10.69
CA SER A 39 11.98 15.78 -12.04
C SER A 39 10.75 16.17 -12.90
N PRO A 40 10.90 16.31 -14.22
CA PRO A 40 9.77 16.55 -15.14
C PRO A 40 8.74 15.42 -15.08
N GLY A 41 7.44 15.75 -15.23
CA GLY A 41 6.37 14.77 -15.33
C GLY A 41 5.21 14.99 -14.34
N PRO A 42 4.27 14.04 -14.21
CA PRO A 42 3.12 14.13 -13.32
C PRO A 42 3.52 14.07 -11.85
N VAL A 43 2.72 14.69 -10.97
CA VAL A 43 2.90 14.64 -9.52
C VAL A 43 2.55 13.27 -8.97
N PHE A 44 1.43 12.72 -9.43
CA PHE A 44 0.93 11.43 -8.99
C PHE A 44 1.34 10.33 -9.96
N PHE A 45 1.63 9.18 -9.38
CA PHE A 45 1.80 7.91 -10.04
C PHE A 45 0.61 7.02 -9.69
N ARG A 46 0.10 6.28 -10.65
CA ARG A 46 -0.93 5.28 -10.43
C ARG A 46 -0.47 3.94 -10.97
N GLN A 47 -0.79 2.89 -10.23
CA GLN A 47 -0.43 1.52 -10.61
C GLN A 47 -1.62 0.61 -10.36
N GLU A 48 -1.93 -0.23 -11.34
CA GLU A 48 -2.96 -1.24 -11.17
C GLU A 48 -2.51 -2.30 -10.17
N ARG A 49 -3.39 -2.60 -9.25
CA ARG A 49 -3.25 -3.64 -8.23
C ARG A 49 -4.52 -4.48 -8.17
N ILE A 50 -4.38 -5.70 -7.67
CA ILE A 50 -5.53 -6.57 -7.41
C ILE A 50 -5.96 -6.39 -5.95
N GLY A 51 -7.26 -6.16 -5.77
CA GLY A 51 -7.86 -5.85 -4.47
C GLY A 51 -8.99 -6.81 -4.10
N TYR A 52 -10.00 -6.26 -3.43
CA TYR A 52 -11.14 -6.98 -2.90
C TYR A 52 -11.86 -7.80 -3.98
N LEU A 53 -12.16 -9.07 -3.70
CA LEU A 53 -12.76 -10.05 -4.61
C LEU A 53 -11.98 -10.24 -5.93
N GLY A 54 -10.66 -10.01 -5.91
CA GLY A 54 -9.81 -10.14 -7.09
C GLY A 54 -10.02 -9.03 -8.13
N GLN A 55 -10.73 -7.96 -7.80
CA GLN A 55 -10.99 -6.87 -8.73
C GLN A 55 -9.78 -5.95 -8.86
N PRO A 56 -9.39 -5.55 -10.08
CA PRO A 56 -8.33 -4.59 -10.28
C PRO A 56 -8.78 -3.18 -9.84
N PHE A 57 -7.86 -2.43 -9.26
CA PHE A 57 -8.06 -1.03 -8.91
C PHE A 57 -6.79 -0.21 -9.12
N TRP A 58 -6.93 1.10 -9.27
CA TRP A 58 -5.81 2.03 -9.41
C TRP A 58 -5.36 2.53 -8.05
N MET A 59 -4.18 2.08 -7.61
CA MET A 59 -3.53 2.58 -6.40
C MET A 59 -2.76 3.86 -6.70
N TYR A 60 -3.02 4.92 -5.94
CA TYR A 60 -2.39 6.23 -6.09
C TYR A 60 -1.20 6.41 -5.16
N LYS A 61 -0.13 7.02 -5.68
CA LYS A 61 1.06 7.42 -4.92
C LYS A 61 1.57 8.77 -5.42
N PHE A 62 2.40 9.45 -4.64
CA PHE A 62 3.27 10.47 -5.22
C PHE A 62 4.35 9.78 -6.05
N ARG A 63 4.72 10.40 -7.16
CA ARG A 63 5.79 9.89 -8.01
C ARG A 63 7.14 10.03 -7.31
N THR A 64 7.85 8.93 -7.15
CA THR A 64 9.18 8.83 -6.54
C THR A 64 10.27 8.41 -7.53
N MET A 65 9.88 8.04 -8.74
CA MET A 65 10.79 7.59 -9.80
C MET A 65 10.70 8.49 -11.03
N TYR A 66 11.72 8.45 -11.86
CA TYR A 66 11.70 9.06 -13.19
C TYR A 66 10.59 8.45 -14.06
N VAL A 67 10.11 9.20 -15.07
CA VAL A 67 8.93 8.80 -15.86
C VAL A 67 9.14 7.49 -16.61
N ASN A 68 10.37 7.22 -17.04
CA ASN A 68 10.75 6.03 -17.80
C ASN A 68 11.21 4.84 -16.94
N ALA A 69 10.91 4.86 -15.64
CA ALA A 69 11.42 3.86 -14.67
C ALA A 69 11.01 2.40 -14.97
N GLU A 70 9.92 2.18 -15.69
CA GLU A 70 9.39 0.84 -16.02
C GLU A 70 9.40 0.54 -17.54
N GLU A 71 10.24 1.19 -18.35
CA GLU A 71 10.36 0.92 -19.79
C GLU A 71 10.74 -0.54 -20.10
N ASN A 72 11.48 -1.19 -19.20
CA ASN A 72 11.88 -2.58 -19.32
C ASN A 72 10.92 -3.56 -18.61
N GLY A 73 9.69 -3.12 -18.30
CA GLY A 73 8.65 -3.94 -17.66
C GLY A 73 8.65 -3.90 -16.13
N PRO A 74 7.76 -4.71 -15.51
CA PRO A 74 7.59 -4.76 -14.07
C PRO A 74 8.84 -5.26 -13.37
N SER A 75 9.39 -4.47 -12.43
CA SER A 75 10.50 -4.90 -11.60
C SER A 75 10.31 -4.46 -10.14
N LEU A 76 10.82 -5.28 -9.21
CA LEU A 76 10.86 -4.89 -7.81
C LEU A 76 11.89 -3.78 -7.63
N SER A 77 11.60 -2.84 -6.74
CA SER A 77 12.53 -1.77 -6.39
C SER A 77 13.51 -2.28 -5.34
N SER A 78 14.75 -1.85 -5.40
CA SER A 78 15.75 -2.06 -4.34
C SER A 78 15.93 -0.79 -3.50
N GLU A 79 16.69 -0.90 -2.42
CA GLU A 79 16.98 0.24 -1.54
C GLU A 79 17.73 1.36 -2.28
N ASP A 80 18.75 0.98 -3.08
CA ASP A 80 19.56 1.90 -3.89
C ASP A 80 19.15 1.93 -5.37
N ASP A 81 17.87 1.83 -5.66
CA ASP A 81 17.32 1.82 -7.01
C ASP A 81 17.63 3.14 -7.74
N PRO A 82 18.43 3.12 -8.85
CA PRO A 82 18.82 4.34 -9.58
C PRO A 82 17.65 5.05 -10.25
N ARG A 83 16.51 4.37 -10.42
CA ARG A 83 15.29 4.94 -10.99
C ARG A 83 14.59 5.91 -10.03
N VAL A 84 14.96 5.89 -8.74
CA VAL A 84 14.36 6.73 -7.70
C VAL A 84 15.01 8.10 -7.70
N THR A 85 14.19 9.16 -7.75
CA THR A 85 14.66 10.53 -7.70
C THR A 85 15.21 10.91 -6.31
N PRO A 86 16.07 11.94 -6.17
CA PRO A 86 16.61 12.35 -4.88
C PRO A 86 15.52 12.63 -3.83
N PHE A 87 14.48 13.38 -4.19
CA PHE A 87 13.36 13.64 -3.28
C PHE A 87 12.49 12.39 -3.09
N GLY A 88 12.40 11.53 -4.11
CA GLY A 88 11.74 10.23 -4.05
C GLY A 88 12.31 9.32 -2.97
N ARG A 89 13.64 9.33 -2.76
CA ARG A 89 14.28 8.57 -1.66
C ARG A 89 13.82 9.05 -0.30
N VAL A 90 13.73 10.37 -0.11
CA VAL A 90 13.22 10.96 1.14
C VAL A 90 11.77 10.54 1.38
N MET A 91 10.92 10.65 0.34
CA MET A 91 9.51 10.27 0.45
C MET A 91 9.34 8.79 0.81
N ARG A 92 10.09 7.89 0.17
CA ARG A 92 10.04 6.45 0.47
C ARG A 92 10.49 6.10 1.87
N LYS A 93 11.59 6.75 2.35
CA LYS A 93 12.10 6.57 3.70
C LYS A 93 11.03 6.85 4.77
N TYR A 94 10.23 7.90 4.57
CA TYR A 94 9.17 8.31 5.49
C TYR A 94 7.76 7.93 5.04
N ARG A 95 7.64 7.06 4.03
CA ARG A 95 6.37 6.61 3.43
C ARG A 95 5.42 7.73 3.00
N LEU A 96 5.93 8.93 2.75
CA LEU A 96 5.15 10.08 2.31
C LEU A 96 4.55 9.87 0.91
N ASP A 97 5.19 9.04 0.11
CA ASP A 97 4.70 8.69 -1.24
C ASP A 97 3.38 7.90 -1.20
N GLU A 98 3.07 7.24 -0.12
CA GLU A 98 1.85 6.44 0.05
C GLU A 98 0.64 7.24 0.57
N LEU A 99 0.81 8.50 1.00
CA LEU A 99 -0.28 9.34 1.50
C LEU A 99 -1.49 9.47 0.54
N PRO A 100 -1.33 9.51 -0.81
CA PRO A 100 -2.49 9.54 -1.71
C PRO A 100 -3.39 8.30 -1.62
N GLN A 101 -2.95 7.20 -1.01
CA GLN A 101 -3.78 6.01 -0.81
C GLN A 101 -4.95 6.25 0.15
N PHE A 102 -4.91 7.30 1.00
CA PHE A 102 -6.11 7.72 1.75
C PHE A 102 -7.30 8.02 0.81
N TRP A 103 -7.04 8.48 -0.41
CA TRP A 103 -8.07 8.61 -1.43
C TRP A 103 -8.64 7.26 -1.88
N ASN A 104 -7.81 6.22 -2.01
CA ASN A 104 -8.28 4.87 -2.29
C ASN A 104 -9.16 4.31 -1.16
N VAL A 105 -8.81 4.58 0.10
CA VAL A 105 -9.65 4.19 1.25
C VAL A 105 -10.98 4.91 1.21
N LEU A 106 -10.99 6.21 0.96
CA LEU A 106 -12.22 7.02 0.89
C LEU A 106 -13.15 6.53 -0.23
N LYS A 107 -12.60 6.17 -1.40
CA LYS A 107 -13.34 5.53 -2.51
C LYS A 107 -13.89 4.14 -2.13
N GLY A 108 -13.24 3.43 -1.21
CA GLY A 108 -13.58 2.08 -0.80
C GLY A 108 -12.81 0.97 -1.52
N ASP A 109 -11.78 1.32 -2.31
CA ASP A 109 -10.89 0.35 -2.95
C ASP A 109 -9.97 -0.30 -1.90
N MET A 110 -9.61 0.44 -0.84
CA MET A 110 -8.68 0.04 0.21
C MET A 110 -9.25 0.25 1.61
N SER A 111 -8.54 -0.25 2.60
CA SER A 111 -8.70 -0.04 4.04
C SER A 111 -7.43 0.59 4.61
N LEU A 112 -7.46 1.16 5.80
CA LEU A 112 -6.24 1.61 6.49
C LEU A 112 -5.33 0.42 6.79
N VAL A 113 -5.91 -0.66 7.32
CA VAL A 113 -5.19 -1.91 7.64
C VAL A 113 -5.81 -3.06 6.86
N GLY A 114 -4.98 -3.83 6.18
CA GLY A 114 -5.37 -5.00 5.39
C GLY A 114 -4.17 -5.60 4.69
N PRO A 115 -4.33 -6.73 3.99
CA PRO A 115 -3.25 -7.33 3.21
C PRO A 115 -2.67 -6.35 2.18
N ARG A 116 -1.36 -6.43 1.94
CA ARG A 116 -0.73 -5.58 0.92
C ARG A 116 -1.24 -5.95 -0.48
N PRO A 117 -1.75 -4.99 -1.28
CA PRO A 117 -2.18 -5.28 -2.65
C PRO A 117 -0.98 -5.50 -3.56
N GLU A 118 -0.99 -6.57 -4.34
CA GLU A 118 0.07 -6.90 -5.28
C GLU A 118 -0.37 -6.70 -6.74
N ARG A 119 0.61 -6.60 -7.64
CA ARG A 119 0.37 -6.57 -9.09
C ARG A 119 -0.01 -7.96 -9.57
N LYS A 120 -0.91 -8.06 -10.53
CA LYS A 120 -1.31 -9.36 -11.11
C LYS A 120 -0.10 -10.22 -11.51
N TYR A 121 0.90 -9.61 -12.12
CA TYR A 121 2.14 -10.28 -12.52
C TYR A 121 2.80 -11.05 -11.34
N PHE A 122 2.93 -10.42 -10.18
CA PHE A 122 3.52 -11.08 -9.01
C PHE A 122 2.57 -12.08 -8.36
N ILE A 123 1.26 -11.82 -8.38
CA ILE A 123 0.27 -12.78 -7.88
C ILE A 123 0.34 -14.08 -8.68
N ASP A 124 0.45 -13.99 -10.01
CA ASP A 124 0.55 -15.15 -10.89
C ASP A 124 1.82 -16.00 -10.60
N GLU A 125 2.89 -15.38 -10.11
CA GLU A 125 4.08 -16.11 -9.64
C GLU A 125 3.89 -16.68 -8.23
N ILE A 126 3.33 -15.90 -7.29
CA ILE A 126 3.08 -16.33 -5.91
C ILE A 126 2.18 -17.57 -5.86
N VAL A 127 1.11 -17.60 -6.64
CA VAL A 127 0.11 -18.68 -6.59
C VAL A 127 0.64 -20.01 -7.09
N LYS A 128 1.77 -20.03 -7.82
CA LYS A 128 2.42 -21.28 -8.25
C LYS A 128 2.93 -22.08 -7.05
N THR A 129 3.37 -21.40 -5.99
CA THR A 129 3.89 -22.02 -4.75
C THR A 129 2.93 -21.89 -3.58
N ALA A 130 2.09 -20.86 -3.56
CA ALA A 130 1.17 -20.53 -2.49
C ALA A 130 -0.24 -20.21 -3.03
N PRO A 131 -1.00 -21.22 -3.51
CA PRO A 131 -2.32 -21.00 -4.13
C PRO A 131 -3.35 -20.40 -3.17
N TYR A 132 -3.14 -20.53 -1.87
CA TYR A 132 -3.97 -19.93 -0.81
C TYR A 132 -3.86 -18.39 -0.74
N TYR A 133 -2.97 -17.76 -1.53
CA TYR A 133 -2.92 -16.30 -1.68
C TYR A 133 -4.30 -15.67 -1.92
N TYR A 134 -5.17 -16.35 -2.69
CA TYR A 134 -6.51 -15.85 -3.01
C TYR A 134 -7.40 -15.61 -1.79
N LEU A 135 -7.10 -16.19 -0.62
CA LEU A 135 -7.80 -15.90 0.64
C LEU A 135 -7.71 -14.41 1.01
N LEU A 136 -6.59 -13.75 0.67
CA LEU A 136 -6.38 -12.34 0.93
C LEU A 136 -7.31 -11.43 0.12
N HIS A 137 -7.86 -11.92 -0.98
CA HIS A 137 -8.83 -11.16 -1.77
C HIS A 137 -10.23 -11.09 -1.12
N ASN A 138 -10.50 -11.87 -0.07
CA ASN A 138 -11.76 -11.80 0.67
C ASN A 138 -11.89 -10.55 1.56
N VAL A 139 -10.81 -9.76 1.68
CA VAL A 139 -10.79 -8.51 2.44
C VAL A 139 -10.19 -7.38 1.61
N ARG A 140 -10.50 -6.13 1.99
CA ARG A 140 -9.91 -4.97 1.30
C ARG A 140 -8.42 -4.89 1.61
N PRO A 141 -7.57 -4.62 0.61
CA PRO A 141 -6.14 -4.38 0.82
C PRO A 141 -5.92 -3.14 1.69
N GLY A 142 -4.83 -3.14 2.46
CA GLY A 142 -4.48 -2.06 3.37
C GLY A 142 -3.43 -1.10 2.84
N ILE A 143 -3.42 0.14 3.37
CA ILE A 143 -2.27 1.04 3.26
C ILE A 143 -1.10 0.44 4.03
N THR A 144 -1.37 -0.10 5.23
CA THR A 144 -0.43 -0.91 6.00
C THR A 144 -0.97 -2.30 6.23
N SER A 145 -0.07 -3.26 6.53
CA SER A 145 -0.41 -4.65 6.78
C SER A 145 0.43 -5.24 7.91
N LEU A 146 -0.03 -6.36 8.47
CA LEU A 146 0.75 -7.10 9.45
C LEU A 146 2.07 -7.58 8.85
N GLY A 147 2.04 -8.04 7.58
CA GLY A 147 3.25 -8.44 6.85
C GLY A 147 4.24 -7.30 6.69
N MET A 148 3.79 -6.09 6.40
CA MET A 148 4.68 -4.93 6.29
C MET A 148 5.34 -4.56 7.61
N VAL A 149 4.63 -4.66 8.72
CA VAL A 149 5.11 -4.27 10.05
C VAL A 149 6.02 -5.34 10.66
N LYS A 150 5.74 -6.62 10.43
CA LYS A 150 6.48 -7.75 11.03
C LYS A 150 7.64 -8.24 10.18
N TYR A 151 7.47 -8.29 8.87
CA TYR A 151 8.47 -8.78 7.92
C TYR A 151 9.21 -7.66 7.20
N GLY A 152 8.49 -6.59 6.81
CA GLY A 152 9.06 -5.46 6.09
C GLY A 152 9.02 -5.63 4.57
N TYR A 153 10.08 -5.15 3.89
CA TYR A 153 10.17 -5.14 2.43
C TYR A 153 10.53 -6.53 1.86
N ALA A 154 9.80 -6.96 0.84
CA ALA A 154 10.04 -8.22 0.14
C ALA A 154 10.67 -7.93 -1.24
N ALA A 155 11.94 -8.28 -1.40
CA ALA A 155 12.73 -8.02 -2.60
C ALA A 155 12.70 -9.17 -3.64
N SER A 156 11.97 -10.26 -3.37
CA SER A 156 11.80 -11.40 -4.27
C SER A 156 10.41 -12.03 -4.08
N VAL A 157 9.99 -12.87 -5.02
CA VAL A 157 8.71 -13.60 -4.93
C VAL A 157 8.68 -14.49 -3.69
N ASP A 158 9.77 -15.20 -3.38
CA ASP A 158 9.85 -16.05 -2.18
C ASP A 158 9.64 -15.24 -0.90
N LYS A 159 10.27 -14.05 -0.80
CA LYS A 159 10.08 -13.14 0.33
C LYS A 159 8.66 -12.54 0.36
N MET A 160 8.02 -12.40 -0.80
CA MET A 160 6.60 -12.00 -0.85
C MET A 160 5.70 -13.10 -0.29
N VAL A 161 6.02 -14.38 -0.55
CA VAL A 161 5.31 -15.52 0.05
C VAL A 161 5.48 -15.55 1.56
N GLU A 162 6.70 -15.40 2.08
CA GLU A 162 6.96 -15.34 3.53
C GLU A 162 6.23 -14.18 4.19
N ARG A 163 6.25 -12.98 3.58
CA ARG A 163 5.51 -11.81 4.10
C ARG A 163 4.01 -12.04 4.10
N MET A 164 3.48 -12.68 3.06
CA MET A 164 2.07 -13.00 2.91
C MET A 164 1.54 -13.87 4.05
N GLU A 165 2.35 -14.75 4.62
CA GLU A 165 1.92 -15.59 5.76
C GLU A 165 1.45 -14.75 6.95
N TYR A 166 2.10 -13.60 7.22
CA TYR A 166 1.62 -12.65 8.23
C TYR A 166 0.28 -12.01 7.85
N ASP A 167 0.07 -11.74 6.56
CA ASP A 167 -1.20 -11.18 6.09
C ASP A 167 -2.32 -12.23 6.13
N ILE A 168 -2.01 -13.52 5.99
CA ILE A 168 -2.97 -14.62 6.27
C ILE A 168 -3.31 -14.66 7.76
N LEU A 169 -2.32 -14.58 8.65
CA LEU A 169 -2.58 -14.51 10.09
C LEU A 169 -3.46 -13.31 10.46
N TYR A 170 -3.26 -12.16 9.80
CA TYR A 170 -4.16 -11.02 9.96
C TYR A 170 -5.58 -11.35 9.50
N TYR A 171 -5.73 -11.94 8.32
CA TYR A 171 -7.04 -12.32 7.76
C TYR A 171 -7.83 -13.24 8.71
N GLU A 172 -7.17 -14.23 9.32
CA GLU A 172 -7.79 -15.17 10.25
C GLU A 172 -8.19 -14.50 11.59
N ASN A 173 -7.42 -13.51 12.05
CA ASN A 173 -7.56 -12.88 13.36
C ASN A 173 -8.03 -11.42 13.32
N MET A 174 -8.63 -10.99 12.22
CA MET A 174 -9.07 -9.61 12.04
C MET A 174 -9.90 -9.09 13.20
N SER A 175 -9.52 -7.94 13.75
CA SER A 175 -10.24 -7.22 14.80
C SER A 175 -9.84 -5.75 14.80
N LEU A 176 -10.70 -4.87 15.33
CA LEU A 176 -10.35 -3.45 15.49
C LEU A 176 -9.14 -3.24 16.41
N THR A 177 -8.99 -4.10 17.41
CA THR A 177 -7.82 -4.08 18.31
C THR A 177 -6.53 -4.41 17.56
N LEU A 178 -6.57 -5.43 16.69
CA LEU A 178 -5.43 -5.80 15.86
C LEU A 178 -5.10 -4.68 14.86
N ASP A 179 -6.11 -4.07 14.25
CA ASP A 179 -5.93 -2.92 13.36
C ASP A 179 -5.22 -1.76 14.08
N LEU A 180 -5.70 -1.39 15.28
CA LEU A 180 -5.08 -0.34 16.08
C LEU A 180 -3.62 -0.68 16.43
N THR A 181 -3.37 -1.94 16.78
CA THR A 181 -2.03 -2.43 17.07
C THR A 181 -1.11 -2.27 15.86
N ILE A 182 -1.57 -2.68 14.67
CA ILE A 182 -0.80 -2.56 13.42
C ILE A 182 -0.53 -1.08 13.10
N LEU A 183 -1.51 -0.18 13.26
CA LEU A 183 -1.33 1.25 13.06
C LEU A 183 -0.25 1.84 13.98
N ILE A 184 -0.28 1.49 15.28
CA ILE A 184 0.75 1.93 16.24
C ILE A 184 2.15 1.44 15.83
N TYR A 185 2.27 0.16 15.44
CA TYR A 185 3.54 -0.39 14.97
C TYR A 185 3.99 0.25 13.66
N THR A 186 3.08 0.57 12.74
CA THR A 186 3.41 1.27 11.49
C THR A 186 4.11 2.60 11.78
N VAL A 187 3.58 3.40 12.73
CA VAL A 187 4.20 4.69 13.11
C VAL A 187 5.59 4.49 13.73
N LYS A 188 5.83 3.37 14.42
CA LYS A 188 7.16 3.07 15.02
C LYS A 188 8.18 2.57 14.00
N THR A 189 7.72 2.04 12.86
CA THR A 189 8.59 1.43 11.83
C THR A 189 8.96 2.42 10.73
N VAL A 190 8.29 3.56 10.65
CA VAL A 190 8.60 4.71 9.79
C VAL A 190 9.62 5.61 10.47
#